data_dee7b17dac323915fae0d69c74517382
#
_entry.id   dee7b17dac323915fae0d69c74517382
#
_cell.length_a   1.000
_cell.length_b   1.000
_cell.length_c   1.000
_cell.angle_alpha   90.00
_cell.angle_beta   90.00
_cell.angle_gamma   90.00
#
_symmetry.space_group_name_H-M   'P 1'
#
loop_
_entity.id
_entity.type
_entity.pdbx_description
1 polymer ?
#
loop_
_entity_poly.entity_id
_entity_poly.type
_entity_poly.pdbx_seq_one_letter_code
_entity_poly.pdbx_strand_id
1 'polypeptide(L)'
;MVGVTPKSGVTHICLSLANFIHSVLRQKVIYIEHRADSSLLGVVGENQVKIGELSGYKYKGVNYVLTNDVSTIDKLMSQTNCWIIIDMSQLTKETKTIFNNCNRRIVIGSLRPWCERDYYRFIDKNIEQREINQVKFYNINKQKNKNHFKQIYGQNLYEIPYIEDPFSLREEEFDGLIDMLQ
;
A
#
# COMPACT_ATOMS: atom_id res chain seq x y z
N MET A 1 -0.27 1.98 2.71
CA MET A 1 0.30 2.42 1.42
C MET A 1 -0.63 3.45 0.82
N VAL A 2 -0.10 4.49 0.18
CA VAL A 2 -0.91 5.59 -0.37
C VAL A 2 -0.39 6.02 -1.75
N GLY A 3 -1.30 6.44 -2.63
CA GLY A 3 -0.98 7.01 -3.93
C GLY A 3 -1.04 8.53 -3.94
N VAL A 4 -0.13 9.16 -4.67
CA VAL A 4 -0.13 10.62 -4.87
C VAL A 4 -1.31 11.06 -5.74
N THR A 5 -1.63 10.26 -6.74
CA THR A 5 -2.72 10.50 -7.69
C THR A 5 -3.60 9.26 -7.83
N PRO A 6 -4.87 9.42 -8.22
CA PRO A 6 -5.71 8.28 -8.58
C PRO A 6 -5.03 7.40 -9.64
N LYS A 7 -5.27 6.10 -9.57
CA LYS A 7 -4.70 5.11 -10.51
C LYS A 7 -3.17 4.99 -10.47
N SER A 8 -2.54 5.34 -9.35
CA SER A 8 -1.10 5.18 -9.14
C SER A 8 -0.66 3.72 -8.87
N GLY A 9 -1.54 2.74 -9.02
CA GLY A 9 -1.22 1.32 -8.86
C GLY A 9 -1.16 0.83 -7.42
N VAL A 10 -1.56 1.64 -6.43
CA VAL A 10 -1.52 1.25 -4.99
C VAL A 10 -2.26 -0.05 -4.74
N THR A 11 -3.51 -0.16 -5.18
CA THR A 11 -4.32 -1.37 -5.03
C THR A 11 -3.63 -2.60 -5.60
N HIS A 12 -3.08 -2.49 -6.81
CA HIS A 12 -2.38 -3.58 -7.48
C HIS A 12 -1.17 -4.07 -6.65
N ILE A 13 -0.34 -3.15 -6.18
CA ILE A 13 0.84 -3.48 -5.35
C ILE A 13 0.43 -4.00 -3.97
N CYS A 14 -0.59 -3.42 -3.33
CA CYS A 14 -1.10 -3.92 -2.05
C CYS A 14 -1.61 -5.35 -2.16
N LEU A 15 -2.34 -5.68 -3.22
CA LEU A 15 -2.80 -7.03 -3.52
C LEU A 15 -1.63 -7.99 -3.77
N SER A 16 -0.64 -7.57 -4.54
CA SER A 16 0.56 -8.36 -4.81
C SER A 16 1.32 -8.67 -3.53
N LEU A 17 1.53 -7.68 -2.65
CA LEU A 17 2.17 -7.87 -1.35
C LEU A 17 1.36 -8.81 -0.44
N ALA A 18 0.04 -8.65 -0.38
CA ALA A 18 -0.80 -9.52 0.45
C ALA A 18 -0.74 -10.98 -0.03
N ASN A 19 -0.80 -11.21 -1.34
CA ASN A 19 -0.69 -12.54 -1.91
C ASN A 19 0.74 -13.11 -1.76
N PHE A 20 1.79 -12.30 -1.91
CA PHE A 20 3.17 -12.70 -1.67
C PHE A 20 3.39 -13.15 -0.22
N ILE A 21 2.95 -12.35 0.76
CA ILE A 21 3.07 -12.67 2.18
C ILE A 21 2.36 -13.99 2.49
N HIS A 22 1.16 -14.19 1.94
CA HIS A 22 0.41 -15.41 2.18
C HIS A 22 1.00 -16.62 1.47
N SER A 23 1.21 -16.54 0.15
CA SER A 23 1.54 -17.70 -0.69
C SER A 23 3.02 -18.09 -0.63
N VAL A 24 3.93 -17.11 -0.52
CA VAL A 24 5.38 -17.34 -0.55
C VAL A 24 5.95 -17.36 0.86
N LEU A 25 5.69 -16.32 1.68
CA LEU A 25 6.22 -16.25 3.04
C LEU A 25 5.42 -17.12 4.04
N ARG A 26 4.28 -17.68 3.63
CA ARG A 26 3.42 -18.53 4.48
C ARG A 26 2.97 -17.85 5.78
N GLN A 27 2.82 -16.54 5.74
CA GLN A 27 2.36 -15.74 6.87
C GLN A 27 0.86 -15.41 6.77
N LYS A 28 0.24 -15.19 7.94
CA LYS A 28 -1.13 -14.68 7.98
C LYS A 28 -1.14 -13.21 7.58
N VAL A 29 -2.10 -12.83 6.73
CA VAL A 29 -2.24 -11.45 6.24
C VAL A 29 -3.71 -11.06 6.14
N ILE A 30 -3.99 -9.82 6.49
CA ILE A 30 -5.25 -9.13 6.25
C ILE A 30 -4.96 -7.98 5.29
N TYR A 31 -5.68 -7.98 4.18
CA TYR A 31 -5.72 -6.84 3.26
C TYR A 31 -6.90 -5.95 3.62
N ILE A 32 -6.66 -4.66 3.80
CA ILE A 32 -7.68 -3.67 4.09
C ILE A 32 -7.74 -2.67 2.94
N GLU A 33 -8.89 -2.54 2.28
CA GLU A 33 -9.14 -1.43 1.35
C GLU A 33 -9.94 -0.35 2.07
N HIS A 34 -9.30 0.82 2.26
CA HIS A 34 -9.98 1.98 2.81
C HIS A 34 -10.66 2.78 1.69
N ARG A 35 -11.90 2.39 1.37
CA ARG A 35 -12.69 2.98 0.29
C ARG A 35 -14.19 2.77 0.52
N ALA A 36 -15.02 3.73 0.10
CA ALA A 36 -16.47 3.60 0.16
C ALA A 36 -17.01 2.61 -0.88
N ASP A 37 -16.49 2.71 -2.11
CA ASP A 37 -16.90 1.87 -3.24
C ASP A 37 -15.73 0.98 -3.67
N SER A 38 -15.76 -0.27 -3.29
CA SER A 38 -14.71 -1.23 -3.62
C SER A 38 -15.06 -2.03 -4.88
N SER A 39 -14.24 -1.89 -5.93
CA SER A 39 -14.31 -2.77 -7.09
C SER A 39 -13.82 -4.19 -6.78
N LEU A 40 -13.08 -4.39 -5.69
CA LEU A 40 -12.62 -5.70 -5.26
C LEU A 40 -13.75 -6.61 -4.80
N LEU A 41 -14.89 -6.05 -4.36
CA LEU A 41 -16.03 -6.87 -3.93
C LEU A 41 -16.46 -7.87 -5.01
N GLY A 42 -16.42 -7.48 -6.27
CA GLY A 42 -16.72 -8.37 -7.40
C GLY A 42 -15.72 -9.51 -7.59
N VAL A 43 -14.51 -9.40 -7.02
CA VAL A 43 -13.46 -10.42 -7.13
C VAL A 43 -13.40 -11.29 -5.89
N VAL A 44 -13.51 -10.70 -4.69
CA VAL A 44 -13.27 -11.41 -3.42
C VAL A 44 -14.57 -11.75 -2.66
N GLY A 45 -15.71 -11.20 -3.08
CA GLY A 45 -16.95 -11.18 -2.31
C GLY A 45 -17.70 -12.50 -2.18
N GLU A 46 -17.30 -13.57 -2.88
CA GLU A 46 -18.01 -14.84 -2.88
C GLU A 46 -17.93 -15.60 -1.54
N ASN A 47 -16.82 -15.47 -0.81
CA ASN A 47 -16.60 -16.22 0.43
C ASN A 47 -16.50 -15.28 1.63
N GLN A 48 -17.65 -15.00 2.25
CA GLN A 48 -17.73 -14.18 3.45
C GLN A 48 -17.23 -14.94 4.68
N VAL A 49 -16.40 -14.30 5.49
CA VAL A 49 -15.80 -14.87 6.71
C VAL A 49 -15.84 -13.88 7.87
N LYS A 50 -15.69 -14.40 9.09
CA LYS A 50 -15.45 -13.56 10.26
C LYS A 50 -13.94 -13.37 10.47
N ILE A 51 -13.52 -12.13 10.68
CA ILE A 51 -12.15 -11.74 11.01
C ILE A 51 -12.19 -11.06 12.39
N GLY A 52 -11.99 -11.85 13.44
CA GLY A 52 -12.36 -11.44 14.79
C GLY A 52 -13.87 -11.20 14.89
N GLU A 53 -14.26 -10.00 15.31
CA GLU A 53 -15.67 -9.57 15.40
C GLU A 53 -16.21 -8.98 14.09
N LEU A 54 -15.33 -8.76 13.09
CA LEU A 54 -15.67 -8.07 11.85
C LEU A 54 -16.08 -9.06 10.75
N SER A 55 -16.94 -8.61 9.86
CA SER A 55 -17.23 -9.30 8.60
C SER A 55 -16.19 -8.93 7.55
N GLY A 56 -15.72 -9.92 6.83
CA GLY A 56 -14.79 -9.75 5.72
C GLY A 56 -14.97 -10.86 4.71
N TYR A 57 -13.99 -11.01 3.83
CA TYR A 57 -13.99 -11.99 2.75
C TYR A 57 -12.70 -12.78 2.76
N LYS A 58 -12.72 -14.01 2.25
CA LYS A 58 -11.52 -14.81 2.06
C LYS A 58 -11.36 -15.19 0.59
N TYR A 59 -10.24 -14.82 0.00
CA TYR A 59 -9.94 -15.17 -1.38
C TYR A 59 -8.46 -15.57 -1.51
N LYS A 60 -8.17 -16.68 -2.18
CA LYS A 60 -6.82 -17.24 -2.34
C LYS A 60 -6.00 -17.27 -1.03
N GLY A 61 -6.66 -17.53 0.10
CA GLY A 61 -6.05 -17.64 1.43
C GLY A 61 -5.85 -16.32 2.18
N VAL A 62 -5.95 -15.18 1.52
CA VAL A 62 -5.88 -13.84 2.11
C VAL A 62 -7.25 -13.45 2.67
N ASN A 63 -7.25 -12.79 3.82
CA ASN A 63 -8.45 -12.18 4.40
C ASN A 63 -8.57 -10.72 3.93
N TYR A 64 -9.76 -10.32 3.49
CA TYR A 64 -10.05 -8.99 2.96
C TYR A 64 -11.07 -8.28 3.84
N VAL A 65 -10.78 -7.04 4.20
CA VAL A 65 -11.70 -6.12 4.86
C VAL A 65 -11.88 -4.89 3.97
N LEU A 66 -13.09 -4.67 3.51
CA LEU A 66 -13.45 -3.54 2.66
C LEU A 66 -14.23 -2.56 3.53
N THR A 67 -13.63 -1.44 3.91
CA THR A 67 -14.22 -0.50 4.87
C THR A 67 -13.75 0.93 4.64
N ASN A 68 -14.64 1.89 4.88
CA ASN A 68 -14.30 3.31 4.98
C ASN A 68 -14.23 3.79 6.44
N ASP A 69 -14.42 2.89 7.40
CA ASP A 69 -14.41 3.22 8.82
C ASP A 69 -12.99 3.08 9.41
N VAL A 70 -12.43 4.22 9.81
CA VAL A 70 -11.10 4.33 10.43
C VAL A 70 -11.03 3.54 11.75
N SER A 71 -12.12 3.53 12.53
CA SER A 71 -12.16 2.82 13.81
C SER A 71 -12.02 1.31 13.66
N THR A 72 -12.57 0.77 12.58
CA THR A 72 -12.41 -0.63 12.21
C THR A 72 -10.94 -0.98 11.90
N ILE A 73 -10.23 -0.08 11.21
CA ILE A 73 -8.81 -0.28 10.89
C ILE A 73 -7.96 -0.25 12.16
N ASP A 74 -8.16 0.75 13.03
CA ASP A 74 -7.44 0.87 14.31
C ASP A 74 -7.66 -0.36 15.21
N LYS A 75 -8.90 -0.88 15.25
CA LYS A 75 -9.21 -2.13 15.96
C LYS A 75 -8.39 -3.31 15.42
N LEU A 76 -8.36 -3.48 14.12
CA LEU A 76 -7.59 -4.56 13.50
C LEU A 76 -6.09 -4.42 13.79
N MET A 77 -5.54 -3.20 13.67
CA MET A 77 -4.12 -2.95 13.96
C MET A 77 -3.74 -3.26 15.41
N SER A 78 -4.66 -3.05 16.36
CA SER A 78 -4.39 -3.28 17.79
C SER A 78 -4.64 -4.71 18.25
N GLN A 79 -5.50 -5.47 17.59
CA GLN A 79 -5.97 -6.77 18.05
C GLN A 79 -5.37 -7.96 17.31
N THR A 80 -4.65 -7.75 16.20
CA THR A 80 -4.16 -8.85 15.37
C THR A 80 -2.65 -8.99 15.44
N ASN A 81 -2.18 -10.24 15.51
CA ASN A 81 -0.77 -10.58 15.38
C ASN A 81 -0.53 -11.23 13.99
N CYS A 82 -0.71 -10.44 12.94
CA CYS A 82 -0.48 -10.84 11.56
C CYS A 82 -0.07 -9.62 10.72
N TRP A 83 0.32 -9.85 9.48
CA TRP A 83 0.54 -8.76 8.54
C TRP A 83 -0.77 -8.06 8.21
N ILE A 84 -0.74 -6.73 8.19
CA ILE A 84 -1.87 -5.91 7.74
C ILE A 84 -1.36 -5.03 6.60
N ILE A 85 -1.94 -5.21 5.42
CA ILE A 85 -1.69 -4.38 4.25
C ILE A 85 -2.86 -3.42 4.09
N ILE A 86 -2.62 -2.12 4.23
CA ILE A 86 -3.66 -1.11 4.13
C ILE A 86 -3.50 -0.34 2.82
N ASP A 87 -4.49 -0.49 1.95
CA ASP A 87 -4.64 0.27 0.71
C ASP A 87 -5.44 1.54 1.00
N MET A 88 -4.76 2.68 0.93
CA MET A 88 -5.36 3.99 1.13
C MET A 88 -5.38 4.73 -0.21
N SER A 89 -6.56 4.96 -0.75
CA SER A 89 -6.72 5.68 -2.02
C SER A 89 -6.24 7.13 -1.94
N GLN A 90 -6.40 7.77 -0.77
CA GLN A 90 -5.98 9.15 -0.51
C GLN A 90 -5.58 9.33 0.95
N LEU A 91 -4.70 10.30 1.20
CA LEU A 91 -4.32 10.71 2.54
C LEU A 91 -5.17 11.91 2.97
N THR A 92 -6.17 11.65 3.78
CA THR A 92 -7.01 12.65 4.46
C THR A 92 -6.48 12.93 5.86
N LYS A 93 -7.09 13.87 6.60
CA LYS A 93 -6.74 14.09 8.02
C LYS A 93 -6.96 12.82 8.87
N GLU A 94 -8.02 12.08 8.60
CA GLU A 94 -8.40 10.87 9.34
C GLU A 94 -7.44 9.71 9.00
N THR A 95 -7.20 9.46 7.72
CA THR A 95 -6.30 8.37 7.28
C THR A 95 -4.83 8.68 7.54
N LYS A 96 -4.45 9.95 7.74
CA LYS A 96 -3.08 10.34 8.10
C LYS A 96 -2.66 9.74 9.45
N THR A 97 -3.56 9.66 10.42
CA THR A 97 -3.27 9.01 11.72
C THR A 97 -2.98 7.53 11.53
N ILE A 98 -3.80 6.82 10.76
CA ILE A 98 -3.54 5.40 10.42
C ILE A 98 -2.19 5.26 9.72
N PHE A 99 -1.93 6.08 8.70
CA PHE A 99 -0.68 6.03 7.94
C PHE A 99 0.54 6.23 8.85
N ASN A 100 0.48 7.16 9.80
CA ASN A 100 1.57 7.44 10.73
C ASN A 100 1.77 6.32 11.77
N ASN A 101 0.73 5.57 12.10
CA ASN A 101 0.80 4.43 13.02
C ASN A 101 1.27 3.13 12.33
N CYS A 102 1.41 3.11 11.01
CA CYS A 102 1.94 1.95 10.31
C CYS A 102 3.44 1.79 10.56
N ASN A 103 3.89 0.54 10.76
CA ASN A 103 5.31 0.20 10.89
C ASN A 103 6.10 0.49 9.60
N ARG A 104 5.45 0.36 8.44
CA ARG A 104 6.02 0.64 7.12
C ARG A 104 5.08 1.55 6.35
N ARG A 105 5.62 2.66 5.90
CA ARG A 105 4.88 3.69 5.19
C ARG A 105 5.41 3.82 3.77
N ILE A 106 4.54 3.64 2.79
CA ILE A 106 4.90 3.66 1.38
C ILE A 106 4.03 4.68 0.65
N VAL A 107 4.70 5.55 -0.11
CA VAL A 107 4.08 6.53 -1.00
C VAL A 107 4.44 6.19 -2.44
N ILE A 108 3.42 6.08 -3.29
CA ILE A 108 3.58 5.77 -4.71
C ILE A 108 3.18 6.99 -5.53
N GLY A 109 4.08 7.45 -6.39
CA GLY A 109 3.84 8.57 -7.29
C GLY A 109 4.56 8.42 -8.62
N SER A 110 4.60 9.49 -9.39
CA SER A 110 5.26 9.53 -10.70
C SER A 110 6.07 10.80 -10.86
N LEU A 111 7.33 10.66 -11.29
CA LEU A 111 8.18 11.78 -11.71
C LEU A 111 8.05 12.11 -13.20
N ARG A 112 6.97 11.69 -13.87
CA ARG A 112 6.68 12.21 -15.22
C ARG A 112 6.52 13.73 -15.15
N PRO A 113 6.95 14.49 -16.17
CA PRO A 113 6.96 15.95 -16.12
C PRO A 113 5.63 16.59 -15.70
N TRP A 114 4.51 15.97 -16.06
CA TRP A 114 3.16 16.44 -15.70
C TRP A 114 2.67 15.94 -14.34
N CYS A 115 3.39 15.02 -13.66
CA CYS A 115 3.04 14.47 -12.34
C CYS A 115 4.03 14.89 -11.24
N GLU A 116 5.25 15.24 -11.60
CA GLU A 116 6.36 15.52 -10.68
C GLU A 116 5.98 16.60 -9.65
N ARG A 117 5.37 17.68 -10.10
CA ARG A 117 4.92 18.76 -9.22
C ARG A 117 3.91 18.31 -8.18
N ASP A 118 3.01 17.43 -8.56
CA ASP A 118 2.00 16.90 -7.63
C ASP A 118 2.63 15.94 -6.64
N TYR A 119 3.65 15.19 -7.05
CA TYR A 119 4.39 14.32 -6.14
C TYR A 119 5.11 15.11 -5.06
N TYR A 120 5.88 16.14 -5.43
CA TYR A 120 6.57 16.99 -4.46
C TYR A 120 5.59 17.71 -3.54
N ARG A 121 4.55 18.30 -4.11
CA ARG A 121 3.49 18.95 -3.32
C ARG A 121 2.82 18.00 -2.33
N PHE A 122 2.60 16.75 -2.72
CA PHE A 122 2.03 15.73 -1.82
C PHE A 122 2.96 15.47 -0.64
N ILE A 123 4.26 15.29 -0.87
CA ILE A 123 5.26 15.06 0.18
C ILE A 123 5.29 16.25 1.12
N ASP A 124 5.48 17.45 0.59
CA ASP A 124 5.61 18.68 1.39
C ASP A 124 4.38 18.97 2.25
N LYS A 125 3.19 18.62 1.76
CA LYS A 125 1.93 18.82 2.48
C LYS A 125 1.66 17.77 3.56
N ASN A 126 2.06 16.52 3.32
CA ASN A 126 1.57 15.39 4.10
C ASN A 126 2.64 14.71 4.96
N ILE A 127 3.92 14.80 4.60
CA ILE A 127 5.01 14.13 5.30
C ILE A 127 5.84 15.19 6.03
N GLU A 128 5.92 15.08 7.35
CA GLU A 128 6.77 15.97 8.13
C GLU A 128 8.23 15.62 7.92
N GLN A 129 9.11 16.62 7.88
CA GLN A 129 10.55 16.43 7.62
C GLN A 129 11.19 15.43 8.60
N ARG A 130 10.76 15.45 9.87
CA ARG A 130 11.24 14.49 10.89
C ARG A 130 10.81 13.04 10.65
N GLU A 131 9.76 12.82 9.85
CA GLU A 131 9.19 11.51 9.55
C GLU A 131 9.61 10.97 8.18
N ILE A 132 10.26 11.80 7.37
CA ILE A 132 10.57 11.46 5.97
C ILE A 132 11.42 10.20 5.86
N ASN A 133 12.34 9.97 6.80
CA ASN A 133 13.19 8.78 6.87
C ASN A 133 12.43 7.48 7.16
N GLN A 134 11.17 7.59 7.60
CA GLN A 134 10.32 6.45 7.92
C GLN A 134 9.36 6.11 6.77
N VAL A 135 9.48 6.83 5.66
CA VAL A 135 8.62 6.65 4.48
C VAL A 135 9.47 6.20 3.30
N LYS A 136 9.06 5.12 2.64
CA LYS A 136 9.64 4.71 1.36
C LYS A 136 8.87 5.32 0.20
N PHE A 137 9.59 5.91 -0.72
CA PHE A 137 9.02 6.57 -1.89
C PHE A 137 9.26 5.74 -3.14
N TYR A 138 8.18 5.48 -3.88
CA TYR A 138 8.22 4.69 -5.11
C TYR A 138 7.75 5.49 -6.31
N ASN A 139 8.40 5.25 -7.44
CA ASN A 139 8.07 5.82 -8.74
C ASN A 139 7.50 4.75 -9.68
N ILE A 140 6.38 5.06 -10.33
CA ILE A 140 5.70 4.14 -11.25
C ILE A 140 6.52 3.85 -12.51
N ASN A 141 7.41 4.75 -12.90
CA ASN A 141 8.14 4.63 -14.16
C ASN A 141 9.65 4.65 -13.93
N LYS A 142 10.39 3.89 -14.73
CA LYS A 142 11.86 4.00 -14.82
C LYS A 142 12.20 5.40 -15.30
N GLN A 143 12.85 6.21 -14.46
CA GLN A 143 13.23 7.58 -14.81
C GLN A 143 14.64 7.95 -14.39
N LYS A 144 15.21 8.91 -15.14
CA LYS A 144 16.60 9.41 -14.96
C LYS A 144 16.77 10.36 -13.76
N ASN A 145 15.70 10.92 -13.19
CA ASN A 145 15.78 12.03 -12.21
C ASN A 145 15.77 11.60 -10.72
N LYS A 146 16.15 10.36 -10.41
CA LYS A 146 16.26 9.89 -9.01
C LYS A 146 17.20 10.73 -8.15
N ASN A 147 18.29 11.25 -8.75
CA ASN A 147 19.28 12.07 -8.06
C ASN A 147 18.69 13.40 -7.57
N HIS A 148 17.80 14.01 -8.35
CA HIS A 148 17.15 15.27 -7.97
C HIS A 148 16.22 15.05 -6.77
N PHE A 149 15.43 13.98 -6.76
CA PHE A 149 14.61 13.61 -5.62
C PHE A 149 15.45 13.42 -4.34
N LYS A 150 16.59 12.74 -4.45
CA LYS A 150 17.52 12.54 -3.34
C LYS A 150 18.14 13.84 -2.84
N GLN A 151 18.44 14.79 -3.73
CA GLN A 151 18.95 16.12 -3.36
C GLN A 151 17.92 16.92 -2.56
N ILE A 152 16.64 16.85 -2.92
CA ILE A 152 15.57 17.59 -2.23
C ILE A 152 15.25 16.99 -0.88
N TYR A 153 15.04 15.68 -0.80
CA TYR A 153 14.49 15.02 0.38
C TYR A 153 15.50 14.19 1.19
N GLY A 154 16.72 14.02 0.72
CA GLY A 154 17.72 13.14 1.35
C GLY A 154 17.37 11.65 1.26
N GLN A 155 16.32 11.27 0.52
CA GLN A 155 15.76 9.94 0.44
C GLN A 155 15.98 9.32 -0.93
N ASN A 156 16.08 7.99 -0.94
CA ASN A 156 16.08 7.24 -2.19
C ASN A 156 14.66 7.15 -2.75
N LEU A 157 14.56 7.22 -4.07
CA LEU A 157 13.35 6.93 -4.80
C LEU A 157 13.50 5.57 -5.47
N TYR A 158 12.66 4.64 -5.07
CA TYR A 158 12.64 3.26 -5.59
C TYR A 158 11.74 3.13 -6.82
N GLU A 159 11.95 2.11 -7.61
CA GLU A 159 11.04 1.76 -8.70
C GLU A 159 10.02 0.75 -8.18
N ILE A 160 8.77 0.92 -8.60
CA ILE A 160 7.74 -0.10 -8.36
C ILE A 160 8.09 -1.37 -9.14
N PRO A 161 8.05 -2.55 -8.52
CA PRO A 161 8.18 -3.78 -9.27
C PRO A 161 7.03 -3.93 -10.27
N TYR A 162 7.36 -4.42 -11.45
CA TYR A 162 6.34 -4.79 -12.42
C TYR A 162 5.76 -6.14 -12.02
N ILE A 163 4.47 -6.18 -11.78
CA ILE A 163 3.70 -7.38 -11.46
C ILE A 163 2.58 -7.49 -12.49
N GLU A 164 2.48 -8.61 -13.18
CA GLU A 164 1.47 -8.79 -14.22
C GLU A 164 0.09 -9.07 -13.62
N ASP A 165 0.01 -10.04 -12.73
CA ASP A 165 -1.22 -10.43 -12.03
C ASP A 165 -0.98 -10.50 -10.52
N PRO A 166 -1.61 -9.62 -9.71
CA PRO A 166 -1.42 -9.60 -8.27
C PRO A 166 -1.91 -10.87 -7.56
N PHE A 167 -2.71 -11.70 -8.24
CA PHE A 167 -3.23 -12.97 -7.72
C PHE A 167 -2.49 -14.21 -8.24
N SER A 168 -1.50 -14.04 -9.13
CA SER A 168 -0.72 -15.12 -9.74
C SER A 168 0.74 -14.69 -9.93
N LEU A 169 1.45 -14.57 -8.80
CA LEU A 169 2.82 -14.06 -8.76
C LEU A 169 3.83 -15.07 -9.34
N ARG A 170 4.81 -14.58 -10.08
CA ARG A 170 5.92 -15.34 -10.62
C ARG A 170 7.18 -15.16 -9.77
N GLU A 171 8.07 -16.15 -9.74
CA GLU A 171 9.30 -16.11 -8.93
C GLU A 171 10.18 -14.89 -9.26
N GLU A 172 10.24 -14.47 -10.51
CA GLU A 172 11.00 -13.28 -10.97
C GLU A 172 10.49 -11.95 -10.38
N GLU A 173 9.28 -11.94 -9.84
CA GLU A 173 8.66 -10.76 -9.22
C GLU A 173 8.94 -10.67 -7.71
N PHE A 174 9.48 -11.74 -7.10
CA PHE A 174 9.59 -11.84 -5.63
C PHE A 174 10.61 -10.87 -5.04
N ASP A 175 11.77 -10.67 -5.69
CA ASP A 175 12.81 -9.78 -5.18
C ASP A 175 12.30 -8.35 -4.98
N GLY A 176 11.55 -7.83 -5.95
CA GLY A 176 10.94 -6.51 -5.86
C GLY A 176 9.93 -6.39 -4.72
N LEU A 177 9.16 -7.46 -4.44
CA LEU A 177 8.21 -7.49 -3.33
C LEU A 177 8.91 -7.64 -1.97
N ILE A 178 10.01 -8.42 -1.90
CA ILE A 178 10.85 -8.53 -0.70
C ILE A 178 11.43 -7.17 -0.33
N ASP A 179 11.99 -6.44 -1.28
CA ASP A 179 12.56 -5.10 -1.07
C ASP A 179 11.53 -4.10 -0.51
N MET A 180 10.27 -4.26 -0.89
CA MET A 180 9.19 -3.43 -0.34
C MET A 180 8.87 -3.77 1.12
N LEU A 181 9.13 -5.00 1.55
CA LEU A 181 8.87 -5.49 2.90
C LEU A 181 10.04 -5.28 3.86
N GLN A 182 11.24 -4.95 3.39
CA GLN A 182 12.40 -4.60 4.20
C GLN A 182 12.36 -3.14 4.63
#